data_66d485fac2eca467691d8d32feffe9f8
#
_entry.id   66d485fac2eca467691d8d32feffe9f8
#
_cell.length_a   1.000
_cell.length_b   1.000
_cell.length_c   1.000
_cell.angle_alpha   90.00
_cell.angle_beta   90.00
_cell.angle_gamma   90.00
#
_symmetry.space_group_name_H-M   'P 1'
#
loop_
_entity.id
_entity.type
_entity.pdbx_description
1 polymer ?
#
loop_
_entity_poly.entity_id
_entity_poly.type
_entity_poly.pdbx_seq_one_letter_code
_entity_poly.pdbx_strand_id
1 'polypeptide(L)'
;MSIRIATLFSLAAVAALAASPALAAPYQKDDTYKNPAIKAGGSLDLTNLVGHVSVVAASDGVLAVDSHIVAAAGNDADAQTLAGKLKIETKVDGNAVEMMAKYPLDDYSTYYYHDKGFDGFGMNNTTTDYDGERVRISSGSFGSGANLHVDFVVHVPKGVHVTVDNKVGLIESAGVDAPQNLKSSSGDIKSDHGSDSFEAHTGSGDVTVSDQAGGVDMETGSGDITLSRQKGGDVKVETGSGDVKLHDIAGGIHGETGSGDVELRGATGSGADLETGSGDIVLDNVTGSLKLRAGSGDIRGTDLKAGQVVETNTGSGDVTLSGDLGDVVRLSADSGSGSIVIHTKRVPSMHISATSDSGDVDVDLPGMQNVSVRHHSFRADVNGGKGSAELEAGSGDVTFTKD
;
A
#
# COMPACT_ATOMS: atom_id res chain seq x y z
N MET A 1 86.78 -15.42 6.30
CA MET A 1 86.18 -14.14 6.69
C MET A 1 85.90 -13.37 5.43
N SER A 2 84.75 -13.57 4.81
CA SER A 2 84.39 -13.02 3.54
C SER A 2 83.06 -12.29 3.66
N ILE A 3 83.12 -10.96 3.50
CA ILE A 3 82.00 -10.07 3.54
C ILE A 3 81.35 -10.05 2.16
N ARG A 4 80.11 -10.44 2.04
CA ARG A 4 79.29 -10.25 0.82
C ARG A 4 78.47 -8.99 0.98
N ILE A 5 78.73 -8.04 0.09
CA ILE A 5 77.97 -6.81 -0.09
C ILE A 5 76.74 -7.17 -0.94
N ALA A 6 75.55 -6.98 -0.38
CA ALA A 6 74.28 -7.09 -1.13
C ALA A 6 73.87 -5.68 -1.61
N THR A 7 73.80 -5.53 -2.89
CA THR A 7 73.36 -4.30 -3.56
C THR A 7 71.80 -4.32 -3.58
N LEU A 8 71.13 -3.41 -2.90
CA LEU A 8 69.68 -3.18 -2.99
C LEU A 8 69.43 -2.26 -4.21
N PHE A 9 68.72 -2.80 -5.20
CA PHE A 9 68.04 -2.01 -6.21
C PHE A 9 66.68 -1.58 -5.68
N SER A 10 66.50 -0.29 -5.40
CA SER A 10 65.19 0.31 -5.12
C SER A 10 64.50 0.65 -6.44
N LEU A 11 63.48 -0.13 -6.76
CA LEU A 11 62.59 0.18 -7.86
C LEU A 11 61.53 1.16 -7.33
N ALA A 12 61.68 2.45 -7.64
CA ALA A 12 60.65 3.45 -7.36
C ALA A 12 59.51 3.29 -8.39
N ALA A 13 58.43 2.62 -8.00
CA ALA A 13 57.20 2.61 -8.76
C ALA A 13 56.46 3.94 -8.55
N VAL A 14 56.52 4.81 -9.54
CA VAL A 14 55.64 5.97 -9.61
C VAL A 14 54.22 5.47 -9.91
N ALA A 15 53.40 5.32 -8.86
CA ALA A 15 51.98 5.14 -9.02
C ALA A 15 51.38 6.50 -9.43
N ALA A 16 51.07 6.64 -10.71
CA ALA A 16 50.20 7.71 -11.18
C ALA A 16 48.81 7.42 -10.65
N LEU A 17 48.41 8.04 -9.53
CA LEU A 17 47.00 8.13 -9.16
C LEU A 17 46.32 8.94 -10.26
N ALA A 18 45.56 8.27 -11.12
CA ALA A 18 44.55 8.92 -11.93
C ALA A 18 43.52 9.48 -10.94
N ALA A 19 43.57 10.78 -10.68
CA ALA A 19 42.51 11.47 -9.98
C ALA A 19 41.26 11.32 -10.85
N SER A 20 40.33 10.48 -10.45
CA SER A 20 38.98 10.54 -11.00
C SER A 20 38.48 11.97 -10.83
N PRO A 21 37.92 12.60 -11.87
CA PRO A 21 37.38 13.94 -11.70
C PRO A 21 36.27 13.81 -10.61
N ALA A 22 36.45 14.52 -9.51
CA ALA A 22 35.39 14.69 -8.53
C ALA A 22 34.23 15.30 -9.31
N LEU A 23 33.09 14.61 -9.35
CA LEU A 23 31.83 15.18 -9.84
C LEU A 23 31.63 16.50 -9.08
N ALA A 24 31.38 17.57 -9.81
CA ALA A 24 31.04 18.86 -9.19
C ALA A 24 29.83 18.66 -8.29
N ALA A 25 29.76 19.32 -7.15
CA ALA A 25 28.60 19.28 -6.29
C ALA A 25 27.38 19.74 -7.11
N PRO A 26 26.18 19.10 -6.89
CA PRO A 26 24.99 19.49 -7.64
C PRO A 26 24.66 20.97 -7.35
N TYR A 27 24.27 21.70 -8.39
CA TYR A 27 23.75 23.05 -8.26
C TYR A 27 22.33 22.97 -7.68
N GLN A 28 22.04 23.82 -6.70
CA GLN A 28 20.76 23.87 -6.00
C GLN A 28 20.16 25.28 -6.12
N LYS A 29 18.83 25.33 -6.29
CA LYS A 29 18.09 26.59 -6.34
C LYS A 29 16.78 26.42 -5.59
N ASP A 30 16.59 27.24 -4.57
CA ASP A 30 15.37 27.31 -3.77
C ASP A 30 14.45 28.42 -4.25
N ASP A 31 13.14 28.18 -4.16
CA ASP A 31 12.10 29.17 -4.34
C ASP A 31 10.92 28.86 -3.42
N THR A 32 10.14 29.87 -3.02
CA THR A 32 9.00 29.73 -2.14
C THR A 32 7.80 30.47 -2.71
N TYR A 33 6.72 29.74 -2.95
CA TYR A 33 5.40 30.30 -3.25
C TYR A 33 4.56 30.40 -1.97
N LYS A 34 3.88 31.54 -1.76
CA LYS A 34 2.96 31.73 -0.64
C LYS A 34 1.65 32.37 -1.12
N ASN A 35 0.51 31.81 -0.67
CA ASN A 35 -0.80 32.38 -0.97
C ASN A 35 -1.70 32.42 0.25
N PRO A 36 -1.76 33.55 0.98
CA PRO A 36 -2.61 33.71 2.15
C PRO A 36 -4.12 33.83 1.82
N ALA A 37 -4.48 33.95 0.54
CA ALA A 37 -5.87 34.06 0.14
C ALA A 37 -6.59 32.70 0.09
N ILE A 38 -5.84 31.59 -0.06
CA ILE A 38 -6.40 30.24 -0.07
C ILE A 38 -6.85 29.86 1.33
N LYS A 39 -8.10 29.43 1.45
CA LYS A 39 -8.78 29.13 2.70
C LYS A 39 -9.40 27.75 2.65
N ALA A 40 -9.92 27.27 3.77
CA ALA A 40 -10.70 26.04 3.84
C ALA A 40 -11.75 25.95 2.71
N GLY A 41 -11.86 24.79 2.09
CA GLY A 41 -12.65 24.56 0.88
C GLY A 41 -11.96 25.00 -0.42
N GLY A 42 -10.72 25.47 -0.36
CA GLY A 42 -9.87 25.66 -1.53
C GLY A 42 -9.06 24.41 -1.88
N SER A 43 -8.26 24.49 -2.97
CA SER A 43 -7.43 23.39 -3.42
C SER A 43 -6.04 23.81 -3.84
N LEU A 44 -5.10 22.86 -3.72
CA LEU A 44 -3.80 22.86 -4.40
C LEU A 44 -3.69 21.60 -5.23
N ASP A 45 -3.39 21.76 -6.50
CA ASP A 45 -3.02 20.69 -7.42
C ASP A 45 -1.55 20.85 -7.82
N LEU A 46 -0.68 19.92 -7.39
CA LEU A 46 0.75 19.94 -7.67
C LEU A 46 1.13 18.78 -8.59
N THR A 47 1.73 19.10 -9.74
CA THR A 47 2.25 18.10 -10.69
C THR A 47 3.76 18.18 -10.81
N ASN A 48 4.45 17.07 -10.56
CA ASN A 48 5.89 16.94 -10.68
C ASN A 48 6.28 15.68 -11.47
N LEU A 49 7.37 15.75 -12.23
CA LEU A 49 7.91 14.61 -12.96
C LEU A 49 8.75 13.70 -12.07
N VAL A 50 9.69 14.28 -11.32
CA VAL A 50 10.63 13.49 -10.53
C VAL A 50 11.19 14.32 -9.36
N GLY A 51 11.26 13.70 -8.21
CA GLY A 51 11.75 14.29 -6.96
C GLY A 51 10.94 13.80 -5.75
N HIS A 52 11.26 14.31 -4.58
CA HIS A 52 10.54 14.05 -3.34
C HIS A 52 9.47 15.13 -3.12
N VAL A 53 8.27 14.73 -2.68
CA VAL A 53 7.22 15.68 -2.29
C VAL A 53 6.82 15.41 -0.84
N SER A 54 7.02 16.39 0.02
CA SER A 54 6.59 16.36 1.42
C SER A 54 5.38 17.27 1.62
N VAL A 55 4.28 16.72 2.13
CA VAL A 55 3.04 17.44 2.41
C VAL A 55 2.88 17.54 3.92
N VAL A 56 2.85 18.75 4.46
CA VAL A 56 2.80 18.98 5.91
C VAL A 56 1.74 20.01 6.27
N ALA A 57 1.23 19.95 7.49
CA ALA A 57 0.32 20.97 7.98
C ALA A 57 0.98 22.35 8.05
N ALA A 58 0.31 23.38 7.55
CA ALA A 58 0.78 24.76 7.65
C ALA A 58 0.65 25.27 9.08
N SER A 59 1.76 25.61 9.72
CA SER A 59 1.79 26.11 11.11
C SER A 59 1.20 27.51 11.27
N ASP A 60 1.24 28.33 10.21
CA ASP A 60 0.72 29.70 10.17
C ASP A 60 -0.64 29.82 9.45
N GLY A 61 -1.20 28.70 8.99
CA GLY A 61 -2.46 28.64 8.27
C GLY A 61 -2.41 29.27 6.87
N VAL A 62 -1.22 29.41 6.29
CA VAL A 62 -1.00 29.94 4.93
C VAL A 62 -0.56 28.83 4.01
N LEU A 63 -1.19 28.72 2.83
CA LEU A 63 -0.71 27.81 1.79
C LEU A 63 0.66 28.30 1.31
N ALA A 64 1.67 27.43 1.47
CA ALA A 64 3.00 27.68 0.95
C ALA A 64 3.56 26.43 0.27
N VAL A 65 4.37 26.63 -0.74
CA VAL A 65 5.08 25.55 -1.45
C VAL A 65 6.53 25.99 -1.61
N ASP A 66 7.42 25.29 -0.92
CA ASP A 66 8.86 25.43 -1.09
C ASP A 66 9.33 24.46 -2.16
N SER A 67 10.11 24.91 -3.11
CA SER A 67 10.69 24.11 -4.17
C SER A 67 12.21 24.14 -4.11
N HIS A 68 12.83 22.98 -4.25
CA HIS A 68 14.27 22.78 -4.24
C HIS A 68 14.69 22.11 -5.54
N ILE A 69 15.16 22.90 -6.50
CA ILE A 69 15.62 22.42 -7.80
C ILE A 69 17.06 21.97 -7.70
N VAL A 70 17.33 20.74 -8.08
CA VAL A 70 18.68 20.13 -8.08
C VAL A 70 19.07 19.78 -9.50
N ALA A 71 20.26 20.23 -9.92
CA ALA A 71 20.82 19.92 -11.23
C ALA A 71 22.29 19.55 -11.12
N ALA A 72 22.72 18.53 -11.86
CA ALA A 72 24.13 18.18 -11.97
C ALA A 72 24.56 18.08 -13.43
N ALA A 73 25.73 18.67 -13.74
CA ALA A 73 26.35 18.67 -15.06
C ALA A 73 27.87 18.56 -14.94
N GLY A 74 28.58 18.61 -16.06
CA GLY A 74 30.03 18.49 -16.08
C GLY A 74 30.77 19.62 -15.33
N ASN A 75 30.11 20.75 -15.10
CA ASN A 75 30.64 21.90 -14.33
C ASN A 75 29.46 22.74 -13.79
N ASP A 76 29.76 23.65 -12.86
CA ASP A 76 28.76 24.46 -12.15
C ASP A 76 27.96 25.37 -13.10
N ALA A 77 28.60 25.97 -14.13
CA ALA A 77 27.93 26.86 -15.08
C ALA A 77 26.87 26.09 -15.93
N ASP A 78 27.20 24.89 -16.35
CA ASP A 78 26.26 24.00 -17.08
C ASP A 78 25.15 23.51 -16.17
N ALA A 79 25.45 23.17 -14.91
CA ALA A 79 24.46 22.76 -13.91
C ALA A 79 23.49 23.91 -13.61
N GLN A 80 23.98 25.14 -13.44
CA GLN A 80 23.15 26.32 -13.27
C GLN A 80 22.25 26.59 -14.49
N THR A 81 22.81 26.42 -15.69
CA THR A 81 22.07 26.58 -16.95
C THR A 81 20.96 25.53 -17.04
N LEU A 82 21.24 24.28 -16.70
CA LEU A 82 20.29 23.19 -16.68
C LEU A 82 19.16 23.45 -15.67
N ALA A 83 19.50 23.83 -14.43
CA ALA A 83 18.51 24.21 -13.42
C ALA A 83 17.62 25.37 -13.87
N GLY A 84 18.16 26.32 -14.60
CA GLY A 84 17.45 27.48 -15.16
C GLY A 84 16.41 27.11 -16.22
N LYS A 85 16.49 25.92 -16.84
CA LYS A 85 15.52 25.43 -17.82
C LYS A 85 14.23 24.90 -17.17
N LEU A 86 14.31 24.36 -15.95
CA LEU A 86 13.13 23.95 -15.19
C LEU A 86 12.38 25.19 -14.69
N LYS A 87 11.08 25.23 -14.92
CA LYS A 87 10.19 26.32 -14.49
C LYS A 87 9.05 25.75 -13.66
N ILE A 88 8.66 26.44 -12.60
CA ILE A 88 7.46 26.14 -11.84
C ILE A 88 6.37 27.09 -12.30
N GLU A 89 5.42 26.57 -13.07
CA GLU A 89 4.25 27.33 -13.50
C GLU A 89 3.20 27.29 -12.40
N THR A 90 2.61 28.44 -12.09
CA THR A 90 1.56 28.58 -11.09
C THR A 90 0.38 29.32 -11.71
N LYS A 91 -0.79 28.74 -11.58
CA LYS A 91 -2.06 29.38 -11.94
C LYS A 91 -2.93 29.47 -10.69
N VAL A 92 -3.60 30.60 -10.53
CA VAL A 92 -4.52 30.85 -9.42
C VAL A 92 -5.89 31.19 -10.00
N ASP A 93 -6.89 30.44 -9.61
CA ASP A 93 -8.28 30.70 -9.97
C ASP A 93 -9.15 30.70 -8.69
N GLY A 94 -9.49 31.88 -8.21
CA GLY A 94 -10.27 32.03 -6.99
C GLY A 94 -9.57 31.42 -5.77
N ASN A 95 -10.14 30.32 -5.23
CA ASN A 95 -9.63 29.57 -4.09
C ASN A 95 -8.89 28.29 -4.50
N ALA A 96 -8.46 28.18 -5.75
CA ALA A 96 -7.70 27.04 -6.29
C ALA A 96 -6.33 27.48 -6.80
N VAL A 97 -5.32 26.66 -6.58
CA VAL A 97 -3.94 26.82 -7.09
C VAL A 97 -3.54 25.58 -7.86
N GLU A 98 -3.10 25.76 -9.09
CA GLU A 98 -2.44 24.71 -9.89
C GLU A 98 -0.95 25.03 -9.98
N MET A 99 -0.10 24.08 -9.69
CA MET A 99 1.36 24.21 -9.83
C MET A 99 1.90 23.03 -10.64
N MET A 100 2.74 23.33 -11.61
CA MET A 100 3.38 22.31 -12.43
C MET A 100 4.87 22.61 -12.63
N ALA A 101 5.71 21.61 -12.38
CA ALA A 101 7.13 21.67 -12.71
C ALA A 101 7.34 21.41 -14.21
N LYS A 102 7.61 22.45 -15.00
CA LYS A 102 7.87 22.35 -16.44
C LYS A 102 9.33 21.99 -16.69
N TYR A 103 9.55 20.74 -17.04
CA TYR A 103 10.87 20.23 -17.45
C TYR A 103 11.18 20.56 -18.92
N PRO A 104 12.45 20.68 -19.30
CA PRO A 104 12.85 20.92 -20.69
C PRO A 104 12.75 19.63 -21.54
N LEU A 105 11.52 19.18 -21.83
CA LEU A 105 11.24 17.91 -22.51
C LEU A 105 11.69 17.92 -23.98
N ASP A 106 11.70 19.07 -24.63
CA ASP A 106 12.23 19.25 -26.00
C ASP A 106 13.74 18.95 -26.09
N ASP A 107 14.46 19.18 -24.97
CA ASP A 107 15.92 18.97 -24.92
C ASP A 107 16.28 17.56 -24.42
N TYR A 108 15.47 16.99 -23.52
CA TYR A 108 15.76 15.72 -22.85
C TYR A 108 14.51 14.84 -22.74
N SER A 109 14.59 13.61 -23.23
CA SER A 109 13.58 12.56 -23.05
C SER A 109 13.91 11.61 -21.90
N THR A 110 15.07 11.77 -21.25
CA THR A 110 15.53 10.94 -20.13
C THR A 110 16.05 11.82 -19.01
N TYR A 111 15.61 11.52 -17.77
CA TYR A 111 16.11 12.16 -16.55
C TYR A 111 16.72 11.12 -15.63
N TYR A 112 17.83 11.48 -14.98
CA TYR A 112 18.50 10.62 -13.99
C TYR A 112 18.08 11.03 -12.59
N TYR A 113 17.64 10.06 -11.81
CA TYR A 113 17.21 10.28 -10.43
C TYR A 113 17.64 9.12 -9.53
N HIS A 114 18.24 9.47 -8.39
CA HIS A 114 18.68 8.50 -7.39
C HIS A 114 18.02 8.89 -6.07
N ASP A 115 17.09 8.08 -5.63
CA ASP A 115 16.49 8.18 -4.31
C ASP A 115 16.65 6.85 -3.56
N LYS A 116 16.75 6.91 -2.24
CA LYS A 116 16.90 5.72 -1.38
C LYS A 116 15.73 4.74 -1.49
N GLY A 117 14.54 5.20 -1.90
CA GLY A 117 13.37 4.37 -2.18
C GLY A 117 13.34 3.80 -3.61
N PHE A 118 14.15 4.34 -4.53
CA PHE A 118 14.25 3.91 -5.93
C PHE A 118 15.46 3.01 -6.22
N ASP A 119 16.39 2.90 -5.26
CA ASP A 119 17.64 2.12 -5.36
C ASP A 119 17.44 0.61 -5.07
N GLY A 120 16.38 -0.01 -5.60
CA GLY A 120 16.31 -1.47 -5.68
C GLY A 120 17.51 -2.04 -6.48
N PHE A 121 17.96 -3.24 -6.15
CA PHE A 121 19.07 -3.93 -6.81
C PHE A 121 18.88 -3.98 -8.34
N GLY A 122 19.50 -3.05 -9.04
CA GLY A 122 19.48 -2.97 -10.51
C GLY A 122 19.32 -1.54 -11.03
N MET A 123 19.58 -1.34 -12.33
CA MET A 123 19.27 -0.09 -13.02
C MET A 123 17.75 -0.02 -13.23
N ASN A 124 17.03 0.59 -12.31
CA ASN A 124 15.60 0.80 -12.44
C ASN A 124 15.35 1.90 -13.49
N ASN A 125 14.53 1.55 -14.46
CA ASN A 125 14.09 2.49 -15.48
C ASN A 125 12.56 2.43 -15.50
N THR A 126 11.94 3.56 -15.35
CA THR A 126 10.51 3.69 -15.56
C THR A 126 10.25 4.66 -16.71
N THR A 127 9.12 4.49 -17.36
CA THR A 127 8.67 5.40 -18.41
C THR A 127 7.28 5.88 -18.04
N THR A 128 7.08 7.18 -18.05
CA THR A 128 5.81 7.81 -17.68
C THR A 128 5.44 8.88 -18.69
N ASP A 129 4.14 9.20 -18.78
CA ASP A 129 3.65 10.31 -19.56
C ASP A 129 3.64 11.58 -18.68
N TYR A 130 4.25 12.65 -19.18
CA TYR A 130 4.33 13.94 -18.50
C TYR A 130 4.20 15.09 -19.49
N ASP A 131 3.30 16.02 -19.23
CA ASP A 131 3.06 17.19 -20.06
C ASP A 131 2.87 16.88 -21.57
N GLY A 132 2.21 15.73 -21.85
CA GLY A 132 1.95 15.25 -23.22
C GLY A 132 3.09 14.48 -23.88
N GLU A 133 4.25 14.37 -23.25
CA GLU A 133 5.42 13.67 -23.76
C GLU A 133 5.72 12.41 -22.95
N ARG A 134 6.31 11.41 -23.62
CA ARG A 134 6.75 10.17 -22.98
C ARG A 134 8.17 10.31 -22.48
N VAL A 135 8.36 10.27 -21.16
CA VAL A 135 9.63 10.55 -20.47
C VAL A 135 10.14 9.29 -19.77
N ARG A 136 11.45 9.07 -19.87
CA ARG A 136 12.13 7.99 -19.15
C ARG A 136 12.85 8.56 -17.91
N ILE A 137 12.63 7.92 -16.77
CA ILE A 137 13.40 8.17 -15.54
C ILE A 137 14.30 6.96 -15.30
N SER A 138 15.56 7.19 -14.99
CA SER A 138 16.58 6.15 -14.83
C SER A 138 17.41 6.38 -13.58
N SER A 139 17.69 5.31 -12.81
CA SER A 139 18.67 5.34 -11.72
C SER A 139 20.14 5.24 -12.22
N GLY A 140 20.37 5.04 -13.52
CA GLY A 140 21.69 5.07 -14.12
C GLY A 140 22.24 6.49 -14.27
N SER A 141 23.58 6.63 -14.32
CA SER A 141 24.25 7.94 -14.43
C SER A 141 24.89 8.18 -15.79
N PHE A 142 24.67 7.29 -16.77
CA PHE A 142 25.38 7.33 -18.05
C PHE A 142 24.40 7.39 -19.23
N GLY A 143 24.62 8.36 -20.11
CA GLY A 143 23.84 8.54 -21.34
C GLY A 143 23.59 10.01 -21.67
N SER A 144 22.65 10.27 -22.57
CA SER A 144 22.26 11.61 -23.03
C SER A 144 21.15 12.28 -22.20
N GLY A 145 20.84 11.75 -21.02
CA GLY A 145 19.81 12.30 -20.14
C GLY A 145 20.28 13.46 -19.27
N ALA A 146 19.38 14.11 -18.57
CA ALA A 146 19.62 15.20 -17.64
C ALA A 146 19.55 14.75 -16.19
N ASN A 147 20.52 15.14 -15.36
CA ASN A 147 20.40 15.07 -13.91
C ASN A 147 19.70 16.34 -13.42
N LEU A 148 18.38 16.30 -13.38
CA LEU A 148 17.54 17.43 -13.01
C LEU A 148 16.27 16.92 -12.34
N HIS A 149 16.03 17.36 -11.11
CA HIS A 149 14.78 17.10 -10.39
C HIS A 149 14.40 18.31 -9.53
N VAL A 150 13.18 18.27 -9.01
CA VAL A 150 12.74 19.25 -8.02
C VAL A 150 12.02 18.54 -6.89
N ASP A 151 12.44 18.85 -5.66
CA ASP A 151 11.76 18.44 -4.45
C ASP A 151 10.82 19.55 -3.97
N PHE A 152 9.68 19.16 -3.38
CA PHE A 152 8.70 20.09 -2.87
C PHE A 152 8.40 19.84 -1.41
N VAL A 153 8.22 20.94 -0.66
CA VAL A 153 7.57 20.92 0.65
C VAL A 153 6.29 21.74 0.58
N VAL A 154 5.15 21.08 0.74
CA VAL A 154 3.82 21.68 0.63
C VAL A 154 3.26 21.90 2.02
N HIS A 155 3.07 23.13 2.43
CA HIS A 155 2.46 23.53 3.69
C HIS A 155 0.96 23.75 3.48
N VAL A 156 0.13 22.84 4.00
CA VAL A 156 -1.32 22.80 3.75
C VAL A 156 -2.09 23.40 4.93
N PRO A 157 -2.84 24.48 4.70
CA PRO A 157 -3.77 24.98 5.72
C PRO A 157 -4.91 23.99 5.97
N LYS A 158 -5.46 24.01 7.18
CA LYS A 158 -6.62 23.19 7.54
C LYS A 158 -7.77 23.35 6.55
N GLY A 159 -8.29 22.21 6.05
CA GLY A 159 -9.43 22.15 5.15
C GLY A 159 -9.16 22.61 3.71
N VAL A 160 -7.89 22.74 3.30
CA VAL A 160 -7.50 22.98 1.91
C VAL A 160 -7.17 21.63 1.28
N HIS A 161 -7.96 21.21 0.30
CA HIS A 161 -7.75 19.95 -0.42
C HIS A 161 -6.40 19.98 -1.14
N VAL A 162 -5.64 18.90 -1.04
CA VAL A 162 -4.35 18.78 -1.72
C VAL A 162 -4.33 17.57 -2.65
N THR A 163 -4.01 17.82 -3.91
CA THR A 163 -3.72 16.80 -4.90
C THR A 163 -2.25 16.90 -5.28
N VAL A 164 -1.52 15.77 -5.20
CA VAL A 164 -0.15 15.66 -5.66
C VAL A 164 -0.06 14.56 -6.70
N ASP A 165 0.44 14.88 -7.88
CA ASP A 165 0.81 13.92 -8.92
C ASP A 165 2.32 13.99 -9.15
N ASN A 166 3.09 13.17 -8.41
CA ASN A 166 4.55 13.06 -8.52
C ASN A 166 4.91 11.77 -9.26
N LYS A 167 5.29 11.86 -10.52
CA LYS A 167 5.44 10.66 -11.36
C LYS A 167 6.47 9.67 -10.82
N VAL A 168 7.61 10.14 -10.32
CA VAL A 168 8.66 9.28 -9.76
C VAL A 168 9.29 9.92 -8.53
N GLY A 169 9.40 9.14 -7.48
CA GLY A 169 9.96 9.55 -6.20
C GLY A 169 8.94 9.51 -5.07
N LEU A 170 9.42 9.60 -3.85
CA LEU A 170 8.64 9.47 -2.63
C LEU A 170 7.65 10.64 -2.46
N ILE A 171 6.43 10.31 -2.04
CA ILE A 171 5.47 11.29 -1.50
C ILE A 171 5.27 10.99 -0.02
N GLU A 172 5.57 11.95 0.84
CA GLU A 172 5.31 11.85 2.28
C GLU A 172 4.29 12.89 2.72
N SER A 173 3.33 12.48 3.56
CA SER A 173 2.36 13.38 4.16
C SER A 173 2.37 13.23 5.67
N ALA A 174 2.34 14.34 6.41
CA ALA A 174 2.35 14.29 7.87
C ALA A 174 1.46 15.37 8.51
N GLY A 175 0.54 14.92 9.37
CA GLY A 175 -0.29 15.78 10.21
C GLY A 175 -1.27 16.68 9.44
N VAL A 176 -1.66 16.30 8.23
CA VAL A 176 -2.52 17.12 7.36
C VAL A 176 -3.99 16.98 7.76
N ASP A 177 -4.62 18.09 8.11
CA ASP A 177 -6.04 18.21 8.47
C ASP A 177 -6.86 18.70 7.27
N ALA A 178 -6.87 17.91 6.21
CA ALA A 178 -7.56 18.20 4.95
C ALA A 178 -7.67 16.92 4.10
N PRO A 179 -8.61 16.87 3.14
CA PRO A 179 -8.66 15.81 2.14
C PRO A 179 -7.38 15.77 1.30
N GLN A 180 -6.87 14.57 1.06
CA GLN A 180 -5.64 14.36 0.32
C GLN A 180 -5.84 13.35 -0.81
N ASN A 181 -5.26 13.63 -1.98
CA ASN A 181 -5.19 12.72 -3.12
C ASN A 181 -3.75 12.69 -3.64
N LEU A 182 -3.03 11.60 -3.34
CA LEU A 182 -1.60 11.46 -3.64
C LEU A 182 -1.40 10.40 -4.72
N LYS A 183 -0.75 10.78 -5.81
CA LYS A 183 -0.55 9.90 -6.99
C LYS A 183 0.90 9.80 -7.38
N SER A 184 1.33 8.58 -7.70
CA SER A 184 2.66 8.32 -8.28
C SER A 184 2.57 7.28 -9.40
N SER A 185 3.52 7.30 -10.34
CA SER A 185 3.68 6.19 -11.29
C SER A 185 4.60 5.09 -10.74
N SER A 186 5.64 5.48 -9.96
CA SER A 186 6.65 4.52 -9.48
C SER A 186 7.30 4.96 -8.16
N GLY A 187 6.66 5.75 -7.36
CA GLY A 187 7.18 6.14 -6.04
C GLY A 187 6.32 5.60 -4.92
N ASP A 188 6.92 5.42 -3.77
CA ASP A 188 6.20 5.11 -2.54
C ASP A 188 5.36 6.29 -2.08
N ILE A 189 4.26 5.98 -1.40
CA ILE A 189 3.41 6.98 -0.76
C ILE A 189 3.31 6.65 0.73
N LYS A 190 3.66 7.62 1.58
CA LYS A 190 3.60 7.48 3.04
C LYS A 190 2.75 8.58 3.64
N SER A 191 1.85 8.21 4.55
CA SER A 191 1.04 9.19 5.29
C SER A 191 0.98 8.85 6.77
N ASP A 192 1.12 9.87 7.60
CA ASP A 192 1.04 9.74 9.05
C ASP A 192 0.21 10.86 9.65
N HIS A 193 -0.70 10.51 10.59
CA HIS A 193 -1.58 11.45 11.32
C HIS A 193 -2.47 12.32 10.42
N GLY A 194 -3.16 11.73 9.43
CA GLY A 194 -4.20 12.42 8.65
C GLY A 194 -5.54 12.48 9.39
N SER A 195 -6.30 13.56 9.23
CA SER A 195 -7.58 13.73 9.95
C SER A 195 -8.82 13.73 9.05
N ASP A 196 -8.67 13.69 7.74
CA ASP A 196 -9.77 13.73 6.76
C ASP A 196 -9.65 12.54 5.79
N SER A 197 -10.37 12.52 4.68
CA SER A 197 -10.26 11.48 3.65
C SER A 197 -8.87 11.44 3.02
N PHE A 198 -8.42 10.23 2.74
CA PHE A 198 -7.12 9.98 2.17
C PHE A 198 -7.24 9.03 0.98
N GLU A 199 -6.74 9.47 -0.18
CA GLU A 199 -6.63 8.67 -1.39
C GLU A 199 -5.17 8.58 -1.80
N ALA A 200 -4.70 7.37 -2.13
CA ALA A 200 -3.34 7.14 -2.61
C ALA A 200 -3.34 6.13 -3.75
N HIS A 201 -2.72 6.51 -4.88
CA HIS A 201 -2.59 5.66 -6.05
C HIS A 201 -1.15 5.63 -6.53
N THR A 202 -0.57 4.43 -6.67
CA THR A 202 0.75 4.28 -7.27
C THR A 202 0.79 3.10 -8.24
N GLY A 203 1.62 3.18 -9.27
CA GLY A 203 1.77 2.07 -10.21
C GLY A 203 2.63 0.92 -9.67
N SER A 204 3.69 1.23 -8.93
CA SER A 204 4.67 0.21 -8.51
C SER A 204 5.30 0.47 -7.14
N GLY A 205 4.94 1.51 -6.45
CA GLY A 205 5.45 1.81 -5.10
C GLY A 205 4.59 1.20 -4.00
N ASP A 206 5.11 1.18 -2.80
CA ASP A 206 4.38 0.79 -1.61
C ASP A 206 3.54 1.96 -1.08
N VAL A 207 2.39 1.63 -0.49
CA VAL A 207 1.54 2.61 0.19
C VAL A 207 1.50 2.28 1.68
N THR A 208 2.00 3.19 2.51
CA THR A 208 2.01 3.02 3.97
C THR A 208 1.27 4.18 4.63
N VAL A 209 0.21 3.87 5.36
CA VAL A 209 -0.61 4.88 6.05
C VAL A 209 -0.75 4.52 7.53
N SER A 210 -0.59 5.51 8.39
CA SER A 210 -0.76 5.34 9.84
C SER A 210 -1.53 6.48 10.48
N ASP A 211 -2.24 6.18 11.58
CA ASP A 211 -3.00 7.15 12.39
C ASP A 211 -4.00 7.99 11.60
N GLN A 212 -4.71 7.38 10.66
CA GLN A 212 -5.71 8.06 9.83
C GLN A 212 -7.07 8.13 10.55
N ALA A 213 -7.70 9.29 10.59
CA ALA A 213 -9.00 9.46 11.24
C ALA A 213 -10.20 9.38 10.28
N GLY A 214 -10.01 9.65 8.99
CA GLY A 214 -11.04 9.58 7.95
C GLY A 214 -11.06 8.26 7.17
N GLY A 215 -11.90 8.19 6.16
CA GLY A 215 -11.92 7.09 5.19
C GLY A 215 -10.65 7.03 4.36
N VAL A 216 -10.31 5.82 3.89
CA VAL A 216 -9.06 5.55 3.17
C VAL A 216 -9.35 4.79 1.89
N ASP A 217 -8.79 5.24 0.78
CA ASP A 217 -8.79 4.53 -0.52
C ASP A 217 -7.34 4.43 -1.02
N MET A 218 -6.80 3.21 -1.09
CA MET A 218 -5.41 2.98 -1.52
C MET A 218 -5.36 1.95 -2.64
N GLU A 219 -4.62 2.30 -3.68
CA GLU A 219 -4.42 1.42 -4.83
C GLU A 219 -2.95 1.40 -5.25
N THR A 220 -2.43 0.20 -5.49
CA THR A 220 -1.11 0.03 -6.13
C THR A 220 -1.15 -1.09 -7.16
N GLY A 221 -0.36 -0.97 -8.22
CA GLY A 221 -0.28 -2.04 -9.21
C GLY A 221 0.56 -3.23 -8.75
N SER A 222 1.65 -2.99 -8.02
CA SER A 222 2.60 -4.06 -7.66
C SER A 222 3.26 -3.90 -6.29
N GLY A 223 3.00 -2.84 -5.57
CA GLY A 223 3.55 -2.62 -4.23
C GLY A 223 2.69 -3.21 -3.12
N ASP A 224 3.21 -3.21 -1.92
CA ASP A 224 2.50 -3.59 -0.72
C ASP A 224 1.65 -2.42 -0.18
N ILE A 225 0.51 -2.76 0.42
CA ILE A 225 -0.33 -1.80 1.14
C ILE A 225 -0.29 -2.10 2.63
N THR A 226 0.07 -1.10 3.43
CA THR A 226 0.04 -1.19 4.88
C THR A 226 -0.79 -0.04 5.46
N LEU A 227 -1.83 -0.37 6.22
CA LEU A 227 -2.63 0.59 6.97
C LEU A 227 -2.65 0.23 8.45
N SER A 228 -2.38 1.18 9.31
CA SER A 228 -2.40 0.96 10.76
C SER A 228 -3.09 2.08 11.52
N ARG A 229 -3.85 1.73 12.59
CA ARG A 229 -4.52 2.68 13.51
C ARG A 229 -5.48 3.64 12.81
N GLN A 230 -6.34 3.10 11.94
CA GLN A 230 -7.41 3.88 11.31
C GLN A 230 -8.62 3.97 12.27
N LYS A 231 -9.14 5.18 12.49
CA LYS A 231 -10.10 5.48 13.57
C LYS A 231 -11.55 5.68 13.13
N GLY A 232 -11.83 5.70 11.84
CA GLY A 232 -13.20 5.88 11.33
C GLY A 232 -13.27 6.03 9.82
N GLY A 233 -14.48 5.88 9.27
CA GLY A 233 -14.72 5.80 7.84
C GLY A 233 -14.44 4.41 7.27
N ASP A 234 -14.82 4.19 6.04
CA ASP A 234 -14.58 2.93 5.35
C ASP A 234 -13.16 2.88 4.78
N VAL A 235 -12.62 1.67 4.69
CA VAL A 235 -11.31 1.37 4.13
C VAL A 235 -11.49 0.56 2.85
N LYS A 236 -10.90 1.05 1.77
CA LYS A 236 -10.78 0.35 0.51
C LYS A 236 -9.31 0.26 0.14
N VAL A 237 -8.84 -0.97 -0.13
CA VAL A 237 -7.45 -1.23 -0.50
C VAL A 237 -7.38 -2.25 -1.63
N GLU A 238 -6.62 -1.92 -2.68
CA GLU A 238 -6.48 -2.78 -3.86
C GLU A 238 -5.02 -2.84 -4.31
N THR A 239 -4.49 -4.05 -4.51
CA THR A 239 -3.17 -4.22 -5.13
C THR A 239 -3.19 -5.36 -6.16
N GLY A 240 -2.42 -5.21 -7.24
CA GLY A 240 -2.34 -6.27 -8.24
C GLY A 240 -1.50 -7.46 -7.79
N SER A 241 -0.41 -7.24 -7.06
CA SER A 241 0.55 -8.31 -6.74
C SER A 241 1.21 -8.22 -5.36
N GLY A 242 1.00 -7.15 -4.63
CA GLY A 242 1.58 -6.96 -3.30
C GLY A 242 0.72 -7.54 -2.18
N ASP A 243 1.26 -7.55 -0.99
CA ASP A 243 0.54 -7.90 0.24
C ASP A 243 -0.32 -6.74 0.75
N VAL A 244 -1.44 -7.09 1.38
CA VAL A 244 -2.30 -6.14 2.09
C VAL A 244 -2.22 -6.42 3.59
N LYS A 245 -1.76 -5.43 4.38
CA LYS A 245 -1.60 -5.53 5.84
C LYS A 245 -2.42 -4.43 6.53
N LEU A 246 -3.44 -4.83 7.26
CA LEU A 246 -4.40 -3.94 7.93
C LEU A 246 -4.38 -4.20 9.44
N HIS A 247 -4.02 -3.19 10.24
CA HIS A 247 -3.89 -3.32 11.68
C HIS A 247 -4.68 -2.23 12.42
N ASP A 248 -5.49 -2.62 13.41
CA ASP A 248 -6.27 -1.70 14.27
C ASP A 248 -7.21 -0.80 13.45
N ILE A 249 -8.13 -1.42 12.73
CA ILE A 249 -9.05 -0.75 11.81
C ILE A 249 -10.44 -0.61 12.43
N ALA A 250 -10.99 0.61 12.40
CA ALA A 250 -12.36 0.90 12.81
C ALA A 250 -13.20 1.35 11.61
N GLY A 251 -14.10 0.49 11.11
CA GLY A 251 -14.95 0.80 9.95
C GLY A 251 -15.28 -0.45 9.13
N GLY A 252 -15.93 -0.25 8.01
CA GLY A 252 -16.08 -1.29 6.98
C GLY A 252 -14.78 -1.44 6.19
N ILE A 253 -14.43 -2.68 5.84
CA ILE A 253 -13.18 -2.98 5.15
C ILE A 253 -13.50 -3.70 3.84
N HIS A 254 -12.94 -3.21 2.75
CA HIS A 254 -12.84 -3.90 1.48
C HIS A 254 -11.38 -3.98 1.07
N GLY A 255 -10.86 -5.20 0.90
CA GLY A 255 -9.47 -5.45 0.56
C GLY A 255 -9.33 -6.48 -0.56
N GLU A 256 -8.58 -6.14 -1.61
CA GLU A 256 -8.36 -7.02 -2.75
C GLU A 256 -6.88 -7.07 -3.15
N THR A 257 -6.38 -8.28 -3.41
CA THR A 257 -5.08 -8.48 -4.05
C THR A 257 -5.15 -9.60 -5.10
N GLY A 258 -4.42 -9.43 -6.18
CA GLY A 258 -4.38 -10.47 -7.22
C GLY A 258 -3.52 -11.69 -6.82
N SER A 259 -2.40 -11.47 -6.12
CA SER A 259 -1.44 -12.56 -5.85
C SER A 259 -0.80 -12.52 -4.46
N GLY A 260 -0.94 -11.47 -3.72
CA GLY A 260 -0.37 -11.33 -2.36
C GLY A 260 -1.27 -11.89 -1.28
N ASP A 261 -0.76 -11.89 -0.07
CA ASP A 261 -1.50 -12.25 1.13
C ASP A 261 -2.31 -11.06 1.68
N VAL A 262 -3.44 -11.36 2.34
CA VAL A 262 -4.24 -10.38 3.06
C VAL A 262 -4.20 -10.67 4.55
N GLU A 263 -3.64 -9.77 5.31
CA GLU A 263 -3.57 -9.85 6.77
C GLU A 263 -4.42 -8.75 7.41
N LEU A 264 -5.40 -9.14 8.26
CA LEU A 264 -6.24 -8.21 9.02
C LEU A 264 -6.17 -8.53 10.50
N ARG A 265 -5.67 -7.59 11.31
CA ARG A 265 -5.57 -7.73 12.76
C ARG A 265 -6.24 -6.59 13.50
N GLY A 266 -6.97 -6.88 14.56
CA GLY A 266 -7.54 -5.88 15.45
C GLY A 266 -8.64 -5.04 14.80
N ALA A 267 -9.50 -5.62 13.96
CA ALA A 267 -10.57 -4.86 13.30
C ALA A 267 -11.86 -4.83 14.11
N THR A 268 -12.46 -3.63 14.16
CA THR A 268 -13.75 -3.39 14.80
C THR A 268 -14.66 -2.57 13.90
N GLY A 269 -15.85 -3.06 13.56
CA GLY A 269 -16.74 -2.32 12.66
C GLY A 269 -17.87 -3.17 12.10
N SER A 270 -18.36 -2.81 10.92
CA SER A 270 -19.43 -3.52 10.22
C SER A 270 -19.00 -4.88 9.67
N GLY A 271 -17.71 -5.06 9.43
CA GLY A 271 -17.13 -6.29 8.93
C GLY A 271 -16.06 -6.07 7.85
N ALA A 272 -15.63 -7.19 7.25
CA ALA A 272 -14.62 -7.20 6.20
C ALA A 272 -15.05 -8.03 4.99
N ASP A 273 -14.85 -7.50 3.79
CA ASP A 273 -14.91 -8.19 2.49
C ASP A 273 -13.49 -8.24 1.92
N LEU A 274 -12.85 -9.42 1.96
CA LEU A 274 -11.46 -9.60 1.59
C LEU A 274 -11.33 -10.64 0.49
N GLU A 275 -10.52 -10.33 -0.52
CA GLU A 275 -10.32 -11.22 -1.65
C GLU A 275 -8.84 -11.30 -2.07
N THR A 276 -8.36 -12.51 -2.32
CA THR A 276 -7.07 -12.76 -2.97
C THR A 276 -7.18 -13.81 -4.05
N GLY A 277 -6.47 -13.63 -5.15
CA GLY A 277 -6.44 -14.63 -6.23
C GLY A 277 -5.59 -15.86 -5.88
N SER A 278 -4.46 -15.67 -5.21
CA SER A 278 -3.51 -16.78 -4.97
C SER A 278 -2.88 -16.81 -3.58
N GLY A 279 -2.96 -15.76 -2.80
CA GLY A 279 -2.41 -15.68 -1.45
C GLY A 279 -3.35 -16.21 -0.38
N ASP A 280 -2.91 -16.17 0.85
CA ASP A 280 -3.67 -16.53 2.04
C ASP A 280 -4.43 -15.31 2.59
N ILE A 281 -5.56 -15.58 3.27
CA ILE A 281 -6.28 -14.58 4.07
C ILE A 281 -6.13 -14.94 5.54
N VAL A 282 -5.53 -14.07 6.32
CA VAL A 282 -5.28 -14.27 7.75
C VAL A 282 -5.96 -13.17 8.57
N LEU A 283 -6.86 -13.59 9.48
CA LEU A 283 -7.56 -12.68 10.39
C LEU A 283 -7.19 -13.01 11.83
N ASP A 284 -6.98 -11.98 12.65
CA ASP A 284 -6.76 -12.11 14.08
C ASP A 284 -7.49 -10.99 14.85
N ASN A 285 -8.31 -11.37 15.84
CA ASN A 285 -9.10 -10.46 16.67
C ASN A 285 -9.97 -9.50 15.82
N VAL A 286 -10.83 -10.08 14.98
CA VAL A 286 -11.71 -9.34 14.06
C VAL A 286 -13.18 -9.43 14.52
N THR A 287 -13.85 -8.27 14.55
CA THR A 287 -15.28 -8.16 14.88
C THR A 287 -16.09 -7.71 13.67
N GLY A 288 -17.25 -8.34 13.43
CA GLY A 288 -18.19 -7.97 12.37
C GLY A 288 -18.51 -9.11 11.41
N SER A 289 -19.28 -8.83 10.37
CA SER A 289 -19.59 -9.80 9.32
C SER A 289 -18.37 -9.99 8.41
N LEU A 290 -18.17 -11.22 7.95
CA LEU A 290 -16.99 -11.61 7.18
C LEU A 290 -17.41 -12.19 5.83
N LYS A 291 -16.74 -11.75 4.79
CA LYS A 291 -16.84 -12.30 3.44
C LYS A 291 -15.43 -12.43 2.88
N LEU A 292 -14.97 -13.66 2.79
CA LEU A 292 -13.57 -13.98 2.53
C LEU A 292 -13.46 -14.90 1.32
N ARG A 293 -12.65 -14.52 0.35
CA ARG A 293 -12.44 -15.33 -0.86
C ARG A 293 -10.96 -15.45 -1.17
N ALA A 294 -10.50 -16.70 -1.29
CA ALA A 294 -9.16 -17.00 -1.78
C ALA A 294 -9.28 -17.93 -3.00
N GLY A 295 -8.62 -17.61 -4.11
CA GLY A 295 -8.66 -18.50 -5.27
C GLY A 295 -7.92 -19.81 -5.02
N SER A 296 -6.75 -19.75 -4.41
CA SER A 296 -5.91 -20.93 -4.15
C SER A 296 -5.30 -20.99 -2.74
N GLY A 297 -5.33 -19.94 -1.99
CA GLY A 297 -4.73 -19.85 -0.65
C GLY A 297 -5.69 -20.30 0.46
N ASP A 298 -5.15 -20.38 1.64
CA ASP A 298 -5.88 -20.73 2.85
C ASP A 298 -6.59 -19.52 3.46
N ILE A 299 -7.70 -19.76 4.14
CA ILE A 299 -8.42 -18.75 4.92
C ILE A 299 -8.33 -19.13 6.39
N ARG A 300 -7.64 -18.31 7.17
CA ARG A 300 -7.45 -18.53 8.62
C ARG A 300 -7.98 -17.37 9.43
N GLY A 301 -8.87 -17.65 10.38
CA GLY A 301 -9.40 -16.67 11.32
C GLY A 301 -9.27 -17.14 12.76
N THR A 302 -8.64 -16.30 13.59
CA THR A 302 -8.47 -16.58 15.02
C THR A 302 -9.05 -15.45 15.86
N ASP A 303 -9.53 -15.80 17.06
CA ASP A 303 -10.17 -14.87 18.00
C ASP A 303 -11.26 -13.99 17.35
N LEU A 304 -12.03 -14.60 16.44
CA LEU A 304 -13.12 -13.92 15.75
C LEU A 304 -14.29 -13.65 16.72
N LYS A 305 -14.90 -12.49 16.56
CA LYS A 305 -16.20 -12.15 17.10
C LYS A 305 -17.13 -11.86 15.94
N ALA A 306 -17.59 -12.93 15.30
CA ALA A 306 -18.30 -12.82 14.04
C ALA A 306 -19.66 -12.15 14.20
N GLY A 307 -20.02 -11.31 13.24
CA GLY A 307 -21.32 -10.71 13.11
C GLY A 307 -22.37 -11.69 12.56
N GLN A 308 -23.41 -11.15 11.96
CA GLN A 308 -24.53 -11.99 11.50
C GLN A 308 -24.20 -12.90 10.32
N VAL A 309 -23.21 -12.52 9.50
CA VAL A 309 -22.88 -13.24 8.27
C VAL A 309 -21.39 -13.60 8.26
N VAL A 310 -21.10 -14.85 7.95
CA VAL A 310 -19.77 -15.36 7.65
C VAL A 310 -19.85 -16.16 6.35
N GLU A 311 -19.20 -15.68 5.33
CA GLU A 311 -19.08 -16.34 4.02
C GLU A 311 -17.60 -16.51 3.71
N THR A 312 -17.16 -17.75 3.50
CA THR A 312 -15.79 -18.08 3.10
C THR A 312 -15.79 -18.97 1.88
N ASN A 313 -14.91 -18.70 0.94
CA ASN A 313 -14.77 -19.52 -0.25
C ASN A 313 -13.30 -19.62 -0.64
N THR A 314 -12.80 -20.83 -0.84
CA THR A 314 -11.48 -21.07 -1.42
C THR A 314 -11.54 -22.18 -2.46
N GLY A 315 -10.80 -22.01 -3.57
CA GLY A 315 -10.78 -23.04 -4.61
C GLY A 315 -9.95 -24.26 -4.21
N SER A 316 -8.86 -24.10 -3.49
CA SER A 316 -7.94 -25.21 -3.18
C SER A 316 -7.37 -25.20 -1.76
N GLY A 317 -7.51 -24.14 -1.02
CA GLY A 317 -6.96 -24.00 0.32
C GLY A 317 -7.88 -24.54 1.42
N ASP A 318 -7.38 -24.57 2.63
CA ASP A 318 -8.13 -24.88 3.82
C ASP A 318 -8.87 -23.65 4.38
N VAL A 319 -10.03 -23.86 5.00
CA VAL A 319 -10.74 -22.86 5.77
C VAL A 319 -10.65 -23.23 7.25
N THR A 320 -10.01 -22.39 8.05
CA THR A 320 -9.92 -22.59 9.51
C THR A 320 -10.42 -21.34 10.22
N LEU A 321 -11.53 -21.45 10.94
CA LEU A 321 -12.11 -20.35 11.71
C LEU A 321 -12.25 -20.73 13.19
N SER A 322 -11.80 -19.84 14.07
CA SER A 322 -11.96 -20.01 15.51
C SER A 322 -12.39 -18.71 16.19
N GLY A 323 -13.31 -18.82 17.16
CA GLY A 323 -13.76 -17.66 17.90
C GLY A 323 -15.21 -17.73 18.36
N ASP A 324 -15.83 -16.59 18.55
CA ASP A 324 -17.22 -16.47 18.95
C ASP A 324 -18.14 -16.31 17.74
N LEU A 325 -18.85 -17.38 17.40
CA LEU A 325 -19.83 -17.40 16.29
C LEU A 325 -21.29 -17.37 16.79
N GLY A 326 -21.52 -17.09 18.08
CA GLY A 326 -22.86 -17.20 18.68
C GLY A 326 -23.94 -16.28 18.08
N ASP A 327 -23.55 -15.20 17.45
CA ASP A 327 -24.44 -14.21 16.84
C ASP A 327 -24.61 -14.42 15.31
N VAL A 328 -23.96 -15.45 14.74
CA VAL A 328 -24.03 -15.76 13.31
C VAL A 328 -25.41 -16.33 12.96
N VAL A 329 -26.04 -15.74 11.97
CA VAL A 329 -27.33 -16.17 11.40
C VAL A 329 -27.10 -16.91 10.08
N ARG A 330 -26.09 -16.55 9.34
CA ARG A 330 -25.69 -17.21 8.10
C ARG A 330 -24.20 -17.52 8.12
N LEU A 331 -23.88 -18.81 8.05
CA LEU A 331 -22.53 -19.32 7.90
C LEU A 331 -22.45 -20.10 6.58
N SER A 332 -21.58 -19.71 5.69
CA SER A 332 -21.29 -20.46 4.47
C SER A 332 -19.80 -20.64 4.36
N ALA A 333 -19.33 -21.86 4.24
CA ALA A 333 -17.93 -22.16 3.99
C ALA A 333 -17.82 -23.19 2.88
N ASP A 334 -17.07 -22.85 1.85
CA ASP A 334 -16.86 -23.67 0.66
C ASP A 334 -15.35 -23.82 0.40
N SER A 335 -14.89 -25.06 0.23
CA SER A 335 -13.54 -25.37 -0.22
C SER A 335 -13.58 -26.44 -1.30
N GLY A 336 -13.04 -26.13 -2.49
CA GLY A 336 -13.02 -27.08 -3.60
C GLY A 336 -12.14 -28.30 -3.33
N SER A 337 -11.00 -28.15 -2.65
CA SER A 337 -10.08 -29.27 -2.38
C SER A 337 -9.53 -29.34 -0.95
N GLY A 338 -9.61 -28.30 -0.19
CA GLY A 338 -9.12 -28.24 1.19
C GLY A 338 -10.19 -28.64 2.22
N SER A 339 -9.79 -28.70 3.47
CA SER A 339 -10.66 -28.99 4.61
C SER A 339 -11.29 -27.72 5.18
N ILE A 340 -12.44 -27.88 5.82
CA ILE A 340 -13.14 -26.84 6.56
C ILE A 340 -13.12 -27.20 8.03
N VAL A 341 -12.48 -26.36 8.87
CA VAL A 341 -12.39 -26.55 10.32
C VAL A 341 -12.92 -25.32 11.02
N ILE A 342 -13.99 -25.48 11.78
CA ILE A 342 -14.64 -24.39 12.51
C ILE A 342 -14.73 -24.74 13.98
N HIS A 343 -14.15 -23.88 14.83
CA HIS A 343 -14.22 -23.99 16.28
C HIS A 343 -14.98 -22.79 16.87
N THR A 344 -16.03 -23.03 17.64
CA THR A 344 -16.83 -21.93 18.20
C THR A 344 -16.86 -21.92 19.72
N LYS A 345 -16.65 -20.76 20.33
CA LYS A 345 -16.78 -20.52 21.78
C LYS A 345 -18.27 -20.51 22.22
N ARG A 346 -19.13 -19.87 21.43
CA ARG A 346 -20.59 -19.85 21.61
C ARG A 346 -21.31 -20.53 20.44
N VAL A 347 -22.14 -21.49 20.73
CA VAL A 347 -22.88 -22.26 19.70
C VAL A 347 -24.04 -21.42 19.17
N PRO A 348 -24.07 -21.11 17.86
CA PRO A 348 -25.17 -20.37 17.26
C PRO A 348 -26.47 -21.17 17.20
N SER A 349 -27.57 -20.49 16.89
CA SER A 349 -28.85 -21.14 16.61
C SER A 349 -29.03 -21.28 15.11
N MET A 350 -28.89 -22.52 14.56
CA MET A 350 -28.93 -22.71 13.10
C MET A 350 -29.32 -24.11 12.66
N HIS A 351 -29.78 -24.22 11.43
CA HIS A 351 -29.83 -25.48 10.66
C HIS A 351 -28.43 -25.69 10.05
N ILE A 352 -27.84 -26.84 10.29
CA ILE A 352 -26.54 -27.22 9.76
C ILE A 352 -26.74 -28.23 8.62
N SER A 353 -26.09 -27.94 7.49
CA SER A 353 -25.85 -28.88 6.40
C SER A 353 -24.37 -28.91 6.11
N ALA A 354 -23.70 -30.01 6.37
CA ALA A 354 -22.28 -30.18 6.09
C ALA A 354 -22.11 -31.38 5.15
N THR A 355 -21.32 -31.19 4.10
CA THR A 355 -21.06 -32.22 3.07
C THR A 355 -19.58 -32.21 2.66
N SER A 356 -19.10 -33.42 2.33
CA SER A 356 -17.82 -33.58 1.62
C SER A 356 -18.02 -34.62 0.51
N ASP A 357 -17.39 -34.43 -0.65
CA ASP A 357 -17.46 -35.43 -1.72
C ASP A 357 -16.62 -36.67 -1.41
N SER A 358 -15.46 -36.48 -0.74
CA SER A 358 -14.51 -37.58 -0.50
C SER A 358 -13.99 -37.67 0.94
N GLY A 359 -14.09 -36.61 1.74
CA GLY A 359 -13.62 -36.56 3.12
C GLY A 359 -14.68 -36.98 4.14
N ASP A 360 -14.29 -36.92 5.40
CA ASP A 360 -15.17 -37.17 6.54
C ASP A 360 -15.87 -35.89 7.00
N VAL A 361 -17.06 -36.05 7.58
CA VAL A 361 -17.84 -34.95 8.14
C VAL A 361 -18.08 -35.21 9.63
N ASP A 362 -17.46 -34.35 10.46
CA ASP A 362 -17.55 -34.40 11.92
C ASP A 362 -18.16 -33.11 12.48
N VAL A 363 -19.36 -33.21 13.05
CA VAL A 363 -20.05 -32.09 13.70
C VAL A 363 -20.38 -32.46 15.12
N ASP A 364 -19.72 -31.81 16.09
CA ASP A 364 -19.97 -32.03 17.52
C ASP A 364 -20.29 -30.72 18.24
N LEU A 365 -21.57 -30.42 18.36
CA LEU A 365 -22.05 -29.20 19.01
C LEU A 365 -23.11 -29.56 20.07
N PRO A 366 -23.08 -28.93 21.25
CA PRO A 366 -24.13 -29.17 22.25
C PRO A 366 -25.49 -28.66 21.79
N GLY A 367 -26.54 -29.39 22.13
CA GLY A 367 -27.92 -29.02 21.82
C GLY A 367 -28.39 -29.37 20.42
N MET A 368 -27.72 -30.29 19.74
CA MET A 368 -28.14 -30.82 18.44
C MET A 368 -29.46 -31.64 18.57
N GLN A 369 -30.34 -31.44 17.61
CA GLN A 369 -31.61 -32.14 17.42
C GLN A 369 -31.77 -32.49 15.95
N ASN A 370 -32.69 -33.44 15.65
CA ASN A 370 -33.01 -33.87 14.28
C ASN A 370 -31.76 -34.31 13.49
N VAL A 371 -30.81 -34.95 14.17
CA VAL A 371 -29.53 -35.35 13.59
C VAL A 371 -29.74 -36.44 12.52
N SER A 372 -29.19 -36.19 11.33
CA SER A 372 -29.16 -37.14 10.22
C SER A 372 -27.73 -37.24 9.71
N VAL A 373 -27.12 -38.40 9.86
CA VAL A 373 -25.78 -38.71 9.36
C VAL A 373 -25.91 -39.70 8.21
N ARG A 374 -25.28 -39.35 7.09
CA ARG A 374 -25.11 -40.25 5.93
C ARG A 374 -23.63 -40.24 5.55
N HIS A 375 -23.24 -41.16 4.71
CA HIS A 375 -21.88 -41.19 4.17
C HIS A 375 -21.51 -39.80 3.61
N HIS A 376 -20.52 -39.14 4.10
CA HIS A 376 -20.07 -37.81 3.67
C HIS A 376 -21.09 -36.65 3.82
N SER A 377 -22.14 -36.81 4.62
CA SER A 377 -23.05 -35.69 4.88
C SER A 377 -23.66 -35.73 6.28
N PHE A 378 -23.84 -34.55 6.84
CA PHE A 378 -24.40 -34.32 8.16
C PHE A 378 -25.46 -33.23 8.10
N ARG A 379 -26.55 -33.42 8.81
CA ARG A 379 -27.59 -32.41 9.02
C ARG A 379 -28.08 -32.44 10.46
N ALA A 380 -28.27 -31.28 11.04
CA ALA A 380 -28.84 -31.15 12.37
C ALA A 380 -29.46 -29.75 12.58
N ASP A 381 -30.31 -29.63 13.56
CA ASP A 381 -30.78 -28.39 14.13
C ASP A 381 -30.03 -28.12 15.44
N VAL A 382 -29.52 -26.94 15.65
CA VAL A 382 -28.84 -26.54 16.87
C VAL A 382 -29.55 -25.35 17.49
N ASN A 383 -29.82 -25.39 18.79
CA ASN A 383 -30.44 -24.31 19.55
C ASN A 383 -31.71 -23.72 18.90
N GLY A 384 -32.55 -24.59 18.26
CA GLY A 384 -33.81 -24.20 17.66
C GLY A 384 -33.78 -23.74 16.21
N GLY A 385 -32.61 -23.84 15.51
CA GLY A 385 -32.52 -23.74 14.06
C GLY A 385 -32.99 -22.41 13.44
N LYS A 386 -32.58 -21.26 13.96
CA LYS A 386 -33.07 -19.98 13.45
C LYS A 386 -32.26 -19.45 12.25
N GLY A 387 -30.99 -19.77 12.18
CA GLY A 387 -30.10 -19.44 11.08
C GLY A 387 -29.78 -20.64 10.21
N SER A 388 -28.78 -20.50 9.32
CA SER A 388 -28.28 -21.57 8.44
C SER A 388 -26.76 -21.66 8.48
N ALA A 389 -26.24 -22.90 8.48
CA ALA A 389 -24.85 -23.20 8.19
C ALA A 389 -24.80 -24.18 7.01
N GLU A 390 -24.07 -23.81 5.97
CA GLU A 390 -23.80 -24.60 4.79
C GLU A 390 -22.27 -24.74 4.66
N LEU A 391 -21.79 -25.99 4.83
CA LEU A 391 -20.36 -26.29 4.84
C LEU A 391 -20.13 -27.35 3.76
N GLU A 392 -19.33 -27.01 2.74
CA GLU A 392 -19.09 -27.85 1.58
C GLU A 392 -17.62 -28.00 1.29
N ALA A 393 -17.07 -29.21 1.39
CA ALA A 393 -15.73 -29.55 0.96
C ALA A 393 -15.77 -30.54 -0.20
N GLY A 394 -15.00 -30.28 -1.27
CA GLY A 394 -14.92 -31.24 -2.36
C GLY A 394 -14.10 -32.48 -1.98
N SER A 395 -12.87 -32.32 -1.51
CA SER A 395 -12.01 -33.45 -1.19
C SER A 395 -11.54 -33.52 0.27
N GLY A 396 -11.64 -32.45 1.01
CA GLY A 396 -11.20 -32.36 2.40
C GLY A 396 -12.29 -32.73 3.40
N ASP A 397 -11.90 -32.76 4.67
CA ASP A 397 -12.80 -33.02 5.78
C ASP A 397 -13.58 -31.76 6.19
N VAL A 398 -14.76 -31.96 6.76
CA VAL A 398 -15.52 -30.86 7.37
C VAL A 398 -15.65 -31.11 8.86
N THR A 399 -15.12 -30.21 9.66
CA THR A 399 -15.20 -30.27 11.13
C THR A 399 -15.87 -29.01 11.66
N PHE A 400 -16.94 -29.18 12.50
CA PHE A 400 -17.55 -28.08 13.22
C PHE A 400 -17.78 -28.44 14.67
N THR A 401 -16.97 -27.88 15.55
CA THR A 401 -16.97 -28.26 16.97
C THR A 401 -17.06 -27.06 17.90
N LYS A 402 -17.42 -27.30 19.15
CA LYS A 402 -17.34 -26.33 20.22
C LYS A 402 -15.97 -26.44 20.92
N ASP A 403 -15.31 -25.29 21.18
CA ASP A 403 -14.14 -25.18 22.06
C ASP A 403 -14.49 -25.50 23.52
#